data_e6751105f5fe80d7a3911485ff78e2ea
#
_entry.id   e6751105f5fe80d7a3911485ff78e2ea
#
_cell.length_a   1.000
_cell.length_b   1.000
_cell.length_c   1.000
_cell.angle_alpha   90.00
_cell.angle_beta   90.00
_cell.angle_gamma   90.00
#
_symmetry.space_group_name_H-M   'P 1'
#
loop_
_entity.id
_entity.type
_entity.pdbx_description
1 polymer ?
#
loop_
_entity_poly.entity_id
_entity_poly.type
_entity_poly.pdbx_seq_one_letter_code
_entity_poly.pdbx_strand_id
1 'polypeptide(L)'
;DWDAVSNMYAEDCVGIDPDGTKYEGRAANLENDQKWGSMMSDFNFNNANTVESGNTTVVEMEVTATMTGEMPMPDGSSIPPSGKTHTFKACMIIDWNNGQIKKQRIYADFMSFMAGFGIMPS
;
A
#
# COMPACT_ATOMS: atom_id res chain seq x y z
N ASP A 1 7.21 2.78 -13.41
CA ASP A 1 8.67 2.52 -13.46
C ASP A 1 9.15 2.04 -12.07
N TRP A 2 9.44 0.73 -11.99
CA TRP A 2 9.85 0.12 -10.73
C TRP A 2 11.24 0.57 -10.26
N ASP A 3 12.11 0.97 -11.17
CA ASP A 3 13.41 1.52 -10.79
C ASP A 3 13.26 2.85 -10.06
N ALA A 4 12.36 3.71 -10.53
CA ALA A 4 12.07 4.97 -9.87
C ALA A 4 11.46 4.74 -8.48
N VAL A 5 10.53 3.78 -8.37
CA VAL A 5 9.92 3.41 -7.08
C VAL A 5 11.00 2.87 -6.13
N SER A 6 11.86 1.98 -6.61
CA SER A 6 12.96 1.43 -5.82
C SER A 6 13.87 2.53 -5.27
N ASN A 7 14.18 3.52 -6.08
CA ASN A 7 15.07 4.61 -5.68
C ASN A 7 14.48 5.56 -4.65
N MET A 8 13.16 5.51 -4.45
CA MET A 8 12.50 6.29 -3.39
C MET A 8 12.77 5.72 -2.00
N TYR A 9 13.10 4.43 -1.90
CA TYR A 9 13.34 3.76 -0.63
C TYR A 9 14.81 3.81 -0.25
N ALA A 10 15.11 4.13 1.03
CA ALA A 10 16.44 3.91 1.58
C ALA A 10 16.71 2.41 1.64
N GLU A 11 17.99 2.00 1.61
CA GLU A 11 18.34 0.58 1.65
C GLU A 11 17.83 -0.13 2.90
N ASP A 12 17.83 0.58 4.03
CA ASP A 12 17.40 0.08 5.33
C ASP A 12 15.98 0.52 5.71
N CYS A 13 15.17 0.88 4.73
CA CYS A 13 13.82 1.37 4.99
C CYS A 13 12.93 0.31 5.63
N VAL A 14 11.90 0.76 6.34
CA VAL A 14 10.91 -0.11 6.97
C VAL A 14 9.54 0.34 6.50
N GLY A 15 8.73 -0.61 6.03
CA GLY A 15 7.34 -0.37 5.68
C GLY A 15 6.42 -1.19 6.56
N ILE A 16 5.28 -0.61 6.94
CA ILE A 16 4.26 -1.31 7.73
C ILE A 16 2.92 -1.12 7.05
N ASP A 17 2.30 -2.22 6.67
CA ASP A 17 0.99 -2.24 6.01
C ASP A 17 -0.16 -2.16 7.04
N PRO A 18 -1.41 -1.89 6.57
CA PRO A 18 -2.56 -1.76 7.48
C PRO A 18 -2.85 -2.99 8.32
N ASP A 19 -2.44 -4.18 7.88
CA ASP A 19 -2.62 -5.42 8.63
C ASP A 19 -1.52 -5.64 9.68
N GLY A 20 -0.57 -4.71 9.79
CA GLY A 20 0.54 -4.79 10.72
C GLY A 20 1.77 -5.51 10.17
N THR A 21 1.71 -6.04 8.94
CA THR A 21 2.87 -6.71 8.34
C THR A 21 4.00 -5.72 8.11
N LYS A 22 5.20 -6.11 8.54
CA LYS A 22 6.39 -5.29 8.48
C LYS A 22 7.31 -5.76 7.37
N TYR A 23 7.79 -4.84 6.56
CA TYR A 23 8.72 -5.10 5.47
C TYR A 23 10.03 -4.36 5.73
N GLU A 24 11.12 -5.10 5.83
CA GLU A 24 12.44 -4.53 6.13
C GLU A 24 13.32 -4.54 4.89
N GLY A 25 13.86 -3.36 4.57
CA GLY A 25 14.76 -3.17 3.44
C GLY A 25 14.06 -2.78 2.16
N ARG A 26 14.85 -2.20 1.25
CA ARG A 26 14.37 -1.73 -0.06
C ARG A 26 13.74 -2.86 -0.87
N ALA A 27 14.41 -4.01 -0.94
CA ALA A 27 13.95 -5.13 -1.76
C ALA A 27 12.59 -5.65 -1.31
N ALA A 28 12.40 -5.80 0.02
CA ALA A 28 11.14 -6.30 0.56
C ALA A 28 9.98 -5.33 0.31
N ASN A 29 10.23 -4.03 0.44
CA ASN A 29 9.21 -3.01 0.19
C ASN A 29 8.86 -2.92 -1.30
N LEU A 30 9.84 -3.03 -2.17
CA LEU A 30 9.60 -3.04 -3.62
C LEU A 30 8.79 -4.27 -4.04
N GLU A 31 9.13 -5.43 -3.49
CA GLU A 31 8.40 -6.68 -3.76
C GLU A 31 6.94 -6.56 -3.31
N ASN A 32 6.70 -5.93 -2.16
CA ASN A 32 5.34 -5.69 -1.68
C ASN A 32 4.56 -4.77 -2.62
N ASP A 33 5.20 -3.71 -3.11
CA ASP A 33 4.56 -2.79 -4.06
C ASP A 33 4.21 -3.51 -5.36
N GLN A 34 5.10 -4.36 -5.86
CA GLN A 34 4.86 -5.15 -7.07
C GLN A 34 3.72 -6.15 -6.87
N LYS A 35 3.63 -6.74 -5.69
CA LYS A 35 2.55 -7.65 -5.32
C LYS A 35 1.20 -6.93 -5.38
N TRP A 36 1.10 -5.74 -4.79
CA TRP A 36 -0.12 -4.94 -4.87
C TRP A 36 -0.47 -4.57 -6.30
N GLY A 37 0.54 -4.22 -7.12
CA GLY A 37 0.35 -3.92 -8.53
C GLY A 37 -0.12 -5.12 -9.35
N SER A 38 0.14 -6.35 -8.90
CA SER A 38 -0.35 -7.55 -9.57
C SER A 38 -1.78 -7.90 -9.18
N MET A 39 -2.23 -7.49 -7.98
CA MET A 39 -3.59 -7.77 -7.49
C MET A 39 -4.59 -6.72 -7.92
N MET A 40 -4.18 -5.47 -7.97
CA MET A 40 -5.04 -4.33 -8.22
C MET A 40 -4.55 -3.55 -9.44
N SER A 41 -5.48 -2.94 -10.16
CA SER A 41 -5.18 -2.08 -11.30
C SER A 41 -6.04 -0.82 -11.25
N ASP A 42 -5.80 0.08 -12.18
CA ASP A 42 -6.55 1.34 -12.32
C ASP A 42 -6.54 2.15 -11.02
N PHE A 43 -5.37 2.23 -10.39
CA PHE A 43 -5.19 3.00 -9.17
C PHE A 43 -5.42 4.49 -9.43
N ASN A 44 -6.19 5.12 -8.55
CA ASN A 44 -6.36 6.55 -8.50
C ASN A 44 -6.19 7.01 -7.05
N PHE A 45 -5.18 7.84 -6.82
CA PHE A 45 -4.88 8.35 -5.49
C PHE A 45 -5.31 9.81 -5.42
N ASN A 46 -6.36 10.10 -4.66
CA ASN A 46 -6.80 11.47 -4.39
C ASN A 46 -6.31 11.91 -3.03
N ASN A 47 -5.35 12.84 -3.01
CA ASN A 47 -4.82 13.36 -1.77
C ASN A 47 -5.78 14.37 -1.17
N ALA A 48 -6.43 14.02 -0.06
CA ALA A 48 -7.36 14.89 0.61
C ALA A 48 -6.62 15.95 1.45
N ASN A 49 -5.48 15.56 2.05
CA ASN A 49 -4.73 16.44 2.92
C ASN A 49 -3.29 15.95 3.06
N THR A 50 -2.34 16.89 3.01
CA THR A 50 -0.92 16.58 3.22
C THR A 50 -0.37 17.55 4.27
N VAL A 51 0.25 17.00 5.30
CA VAL A 51 0.88 17.76 6.38
C VAL A 51 2.35 17.35 6.46
N GLU A 52 3.23 18.33 6.50
CA GLU A 52 4.67 18.10 6.66
C GLU A 52 5.17 18.75 7.93
N SER A 53 6.00 18.03 8.68
CA SER A 53 6.66 18.55 9.87
C SER A 53 8.05 17.93 9.97
N GLY A 54 9.09 18.76 9.87
CA GLY A 54 10.47 18.27 9.85
C GLY A 54 10.69 17.33 8.70
N ASN A 55 11.13 16.11 9.00
CA ASN A 55 11.36 15.06 8.00
C ASN A 55 10.21 14.07 7.89
N THR A 56 9.02 14.45 8.37
CA THR A 56 7.85 13.58 8.35
C THR A 56 6.75 14.17 7.50
N THR A 57 6.17 13.36 6.62
CA THR A 57 5.01 13.73 5.80
C THR A 57 3.84 12.83 6.17
N VAL A 58 2.68 13.43 6.39
CA VAL A 58 1.42 12.71 6.62
C VAL A 58 0.51 12.98 5.43
N VAL A 59 0.04 11.93 4.77
CA VAL A 59 -0.84 12.05 3.61
C VAL A 59 -2.13 11.32 3.90
N GLU A 60 -3.23 12.06 3.91
CA GLU A 60 -4.58 11.50 3.98
C GLU A 60 -5.11 11.42 2.56
N MET A 61 -5.60 10.26 2.15
CA MET A 61 -5.99 10.05 0.75
C MET A 61 -7.20 9.13 0.62
N GLU A 62 -7.84 9.21 -0.53
CA GLU A 62 -8.79 8.22 -0.98
C GLU A 62 -8.14 7.42 -2.11
N VAL A 63 -8.20 6.11 -2.02
CA VAL A 63 -7.60 5.22 -3.01
C VAL A 63 -8.71 4.46 -3.71
N THR A 64 -8.76 4.57 -5.02
CA THR A 64 -9.68 3.81 -5.86
C THR A 64 -8.87 2.82 -6.67
N ALA A 65 -9.32 1.57 -6.71
CA ALA A 65 -8.65 0.52 -7.48
C ALA A 65 -9.65 -0.55 -7.88
N THR A 66 -9.24 -1.39 -8.82
CA THR A 66 -10.03 -2.54 -9.30
C THR A 66 -9.26 -3.82 -9.03
N MET A 67 -9.91 -4.81 -8.43
CA MET A 67 -9.27 -6.11 -8.15
C MET A 67 -9.26 -6.98 -9.40
N THR A 68 -8.15 -6.97 -10.13
CA THR A 68 -8.01 -7.68 -11.40
C THR A 68 -7.08 -8.89 -11.32
N GLY A 69 -6.38 -9.08 -10.21
CA GLY A 69 -5.48 -10.22 -10.01
C GLY A 69 -5.83 -11.03 -8.78
N GLU A 70 -5.20 -12.18 -8.65
CA GLU A 70 -5.40 -13.05 -7.49
C GLU A 70 -4.71 -12.49 -6.25
N MET A 71 -5.34 -12.69 -5.09
CA MET A 71 -4.76 -12.33 -3.80
C MET A 71 -4.25 -13.58 -3.09
N PRO A 72 -2.91 -13.74 -2.94
CA PRO A 72 -2.36 -14.87 -2.20
C PRO A 72 -2.68 -14.78 -0.72
N MET A 73 -3.02 -15.91 -0.12
CA MET A 73 -3.33 -16.00 1.31
C MET A 73 -2.22 -16.74 2.06
N PRO A 74 -2.06 -16.47 3.38
CA PRO A 74 -0.98 -17.11 4.16
C PRO A 74 -1.03 -18.63 4.20
N ASP A 75 -2.21 -19.23 4.00
CA ASP A 75 -2.39 -20.69 4.00
C ASP A 75 -2.02 -21.35 2.67
N GLY A 76 -1.51 -20.58 1.70
CA GLY A 76 -1.15 -21.09 0.37
C GLY A 76 -2.27 -21.04 -0.65
N SER A 77 -3.49 -20.70 -0.25
CA SER A 77 -4.60 -20.52 -1.17
C SER A 77 -4.55 -19.13 -1.80
N SER A 78 -5.42 -18.89 -2.78
CA SER A 78 -5.58 -17.60 -3.43
C SER A 78 -7.04 -17.23 -3.52
N ILE A 79 -7.33 -15.94 -3.36
CA ILE A 79 -8.67 -15.41 -3.63
C ILE A 79 -8.68 -14.96 -5.09
N PRO A 80 -9.61 -15.47 -5.91
CA PRO A 80 -9.69 -15.05 -7.31
C PRO A 80 -10.09 -13.59 -7.46
N PRO A 81 -9.72 -12.95 -8.58
CA PRO A 81 -10.07 -11.55 -8.78
C PRO A 81 -11.58 -11.35 -8.84
N SER A 82 -12.09 -10.40 -8.08
CA SER A 82 -13.52 -10.08 -8.06
C SER A 82 -13.95 -9.18 -9.20
N GLY A 83 -13.01 -8.47 -9.81
CA GLY A 83 -13.31 -7.45 -10.81
C GLY A 83 -13.98 -6.20 -10.25
N LYS A 84 -14.12 -6.11 -8.93
CA LYS A 84 -14.80 -4.98 -8.29
C LYS A 84 -13.90 -3.78 -8.17
N THR A 85 -14.49 -2.61 -8.40
CA THR A 85 -13.85 -1.31 -8.18
C THR A 85 -14.36 -0.75 -6.87
N HIS A 86 -13.45 -0.27 -6.01
CA HIS A 86 -13.83 0.26 -4.71
C HIS A 86 -12.90 1.40 -4.32
N THR A 87 -13.45 2.33 -3.56
CA THR A 87 -12.70 3.45 -2.99
C THR A 87 -12.64 3.30 -1.48
N PHE A 88 -11.44 3.37 -0.92
CA PHE A 88 -11.23 3.31 0.52
C PHE A 88 -10.33 4.45 0.96
N LYS A 89 -10.39 4.78 2.24
CA LYS A 89 -9.59 5.86 2.82
C LYS A 89 -8.34 5.28 3.45
N ALA A 90 -7.23 6.00 3.27
CA ALA A 90 -5.94 5.62 3.84
C ALA A 90 -5.20 6.84 4.33
N CYS A 91 -4.33 6.62 5.32
CA CYS A 91 -3.42 7.62 5.82
C CYS A 91 -2.03 7.02 5.82
N MET A 92 -1.08 7.73 5.20
CA MET A 92 0.31 7.29 5.13
C MET A 92 1.18 8.27 5.90
N ILE A 93 2.06 7.73 6.73
CA ILE A 93 3.05 8.52 7.47
C ILE A 93 4.42 8.11 6.97
N ILE A 94 5.17 9.07 6.40
CA ILE A 94 6.47 8.82 5.80
C ILE A 94 7.54 9.60 6.55
N ASP A 95 8.55 8.90 7.04
CA ASP A 95 9.76 9.51 7.59
C ASP A 95 10.84 9.47 6.52
N TRP A 96 11.42 10.64 6.22
CA TRP A 96 12.41 10.82 5.17
C TRP A 96 13.82 10.95 5.74
N ASN A 97 14.80 10.45 4.99
CA ASN A 97 16.22 10.65 5.29
C ASN A 97 16.96 10.84 3.98
N ASN A 98 17.61 11.99 3.83
CA ASN A 98 18.37 12.33 2.62
C ASN A 98 17.56 12.18 1.32
N GLY A 99 16.28 12.59 1.36
CA GLY A 99 15.40 12.50 0.20
C GLY A 99 14.85 11.13 -0.11
N GLN A 100 15.10 10.14 0.75
CA GLN A 100 14.59 8.79 0.59
C GLN A 100 13.69 8.40 1.75
N ILE A 101 12.76 7.47 1.48
CA ILE A 101 11.86 6.94 2.50
C ILE A 101 12.66 6.05 3.46
N LYS A 102 12.71 6.44 4.72
CA LYS A 102 13.34 5.64 5.77
C LYS A 102 12.32 4.73 6.44
N LYS A 103 11.13 5.24 6.70
CA LYS A 103 10.04 4.48 7.30
C LYS A 103 8.72 4.95 6.72
N GLN A 104 7.84 3.99 6.44
CA GLN A 104 6.53 4.27 5.89
C GLN A 104 5.50 3.42 6.61
N ARG A 105 4.45 4.06 7.13
CA ARG A 105 3.35 3.36 7.80
C ARG A 105 2.07 3.74 7.09
N ILE A 106 1.27 2.72 6.74
CA ILE A 106 -0.01 2.93 6.07
C ILE A 106 -1.11 2.45 7.00
N TYR A 107 -2.07 3.34 7.26
CA TYR A 107 -3.27 3.05 8.04
C TYR A 107 -4.47 3.20 7.12
N ALA A 108 -5.31 2.17 7.08
CA ALA A 108 -6.48 2.18 6.22
C ALA A 108 -7.64 1.48 6.91
N ASP A 109 -8.85 1.77 6.46
CA ASP A 109 -10.02 1.01 6.88
C ASP A 109 -10.00 -0.34 6.16
N PHE A 110 -9.31 -1.31 6.76
CA PHE A 110 -9.08 -2.61 6.17
C PHE A 110 -10.35 -3.42 6.03
N MET A 111 -11.31 -3.23 6.94
CA MET A 111 -12.63 -3.88 6.83
C MET A 111 -13.37 -3.40 5.59
N SER A 112 -13.37 -2.09 5.36
CA SER A 112 -13.96 -1.51 4.15
C SER A 112 -13.26 -2.02 2.89
N PHE A 113 -11.94 -2.09 2.92
CA PHE A 113 -11.14 -2.63 1.82
C PHE A 113 -11.58 -4.06 1.47
N MET A 114 -11.63 -4.94 2.48
CA MET A 114 -11.99 -6.34 2.25
C MET A 114 -13.42 -6.50 1.77
N ALA A 115 -14.35 -5.80 2.39
CA ALA A 115 -15.76 -5.88 2.00
C ALA A 115 -15.99 -5.32 0.60
N GLY A 116 -15.37 -4.18 0.29
CA GLY A 116 -15.54 -3.50 -1.01
C GLY A 116 -15.00 -4.29 -2.19
N PHE A 117 -13.90 -5.01 -2.00
CA PHE A 117 -13.33 -5.85 -3.05
C PHE A 117 -13.85 -7.29 -3.04
N GLY A 118 -14.75 -7.62 -2.12
CA GLY A 118 -15.32 -8.97 -2.03
C GLY A 118 -14.35 -10.02 -1.49
N ILE A 119 -13.37 -9.59 -0.70
CA ILE A 119 -12.35 -10.47 -0.12
C ILE A 119 -12.82 -11.06 1.22
N MET A 120 -13.70 -10.34 1.91
CA MET A 120 -14.17 -10.74 3.22
C MET A 120 -15.05 -11.98 3.12
N PRO A 121 -14.80 -13.03 3.94
CA PRO A 121 -15.69 -14.20 3.99
C PRO A 121 -17.09 -13.78 4.41
N SER A 122 -18.06 -14.38 3.77
CA SER A 122 -19.48 -14.13 4.09
C SER A 122 -19.91 -14.90 5.33
#